data_84841f51eec7863662926db5950edbb1
#
_entry.id   84841f51eec7863662926db5950edbb1
#
_cell.length_a   1.000
_cell.length_b   1.000
_cell.length_c   1.000
_cell.angle_alpha   90.00
_cell.angle_beta   90.00
_cell.angle_gamma   90.00
#
_symmetry.space_group_name_H-M   'P 1'
#
loop_
_entity.id
_entity.type
_entity.pdbx_description
1 polymer ?
#
loop_
_entity_poly.entity_id
_entity_poly.type
_entity_poly.pdbx_seq_one_letter_code
_entity_poly.pdbx_strand_id
1 'polypeptide(L)'
;MKYRIEQADRLMAYLKGELPDAEREKLEQEMARDQRLTQLVEQLRDRDYVSRELERMHRFDVNRGLRRLRAAIDARETVPTAAPAARRLRWRPWFSAAAVALFVVGSAVLWHQYRMRVSPLEIPQEIVQAMEKSRANGQTGAEITRMVGEKTPADVVAVLERSEMDEDVRQELLHAMRVKTYVDKEYWVALPDGSLAHLAPGTHLIYPERFRSATRDVYLDGEAYFMVAHSKGNRFVVHTAAGDVTEYGTEFDVDTRYAAGTRVVLVEGSISVKPSGGQEQMVVPGEQAEFGTGSVLISKTDVAPYRAWNTGKVEFADWTLERLMTVMAKWYGVEVEYGSPDMRRIKVSGNFDRYDDIRPTVEALSEITGLRMKIEGRKIMINQ
;
A
#
# COMPACT_ATOMS: atom_id res chain seq x y z
N MET A 1 13.84 -26.37 -6.78
CA MET A 1 12.54 -25.76 -6.48
C MET A 1 12.30 -24.49 -7.32
N LYS A 2 13.25 -23.55 -7.39
CA LYS A 2 13.21 -22.32 -8.19
C LYS A 2 12.91 -22.55 -9.68
N TYR A 3 13.53 -23.54 -10.30
CA TYR A 3 13.39 -23.88 -11.74
C TYR A 3 11.96 -24.33 -12.13
N ARG A 4 11.18 -24.89 -11.22
CA ARG A 4 9.79 -25.34 -11.48
C ARG A 4 8.76 -24.23 -11.38
N ILE A 5 9.04 -23.20 -10.58
CA ILE A 5 8.16 -22.03 -10.42
C ILE A 5 8.26 -21.15 -11.67
N GLU A 6 9.47 -20.90 -12.18
CA GLU A 6 9.70 -20.13 -13.40
C GLU A 6 9.04 -20.76 -14.64
N GLN A 7 8.97 -22.10 -14.72
CA GLN A 7 8.26 -22.79 -15.79
C GLN A 7 6.73 -22.65 -15.69
N ALA A 8 6.17 -22.64 -14.48
CA ALA A 8 4.73 -22.46 -14.28
C ALA A 8 4.29 -21.03 -14.64
N ASP A 9 5.05 -20.03 -14.23
CA ASP A 9 4.80 -18.61 -14.56
C ASP A 9 4.88 -18.37 -16.07
N ARG A 10 5.87 -18.98 -16.73
CA ARG A 10 6.06 -18.91 -18.18
C ARG A 10 4.89 -19.55 -18.95
N LEU A 11 4.37 -20.69 -18.48
CA LEU A 11 3.19 -21.36 -19.04
C LEU A 11 1.91 -20.54 -18.85
N MET A 12 1.75 -19.92 -17.68
CA MET A 12 0.60 -19.06 -17.41
C MET A 12 0.62 -17.79 -18.24
N ALA A 13 1.79 -17.14 -18.41
CA ALA A 13 1.96 -15.99 -19.28
C ALA A 13 1.65 -16.33 -20.76
N TYR A 14 2.04 -17.54 -21.20
CA TYR A 14 1.69 -18.05 -22.53
C TYR A 14 0.18 -18.24 -22.72
N LEU A 15 -0.50 -18.83 -21.73
CA LEU A 15 -1.95 -19.06 -21.78
C LEU A 15 -2.75 -17.76 -21.77
N LYS A 16 -2.21 -16.71 -21.17
CA LYS A 16 -2.80 -15.36 -21.14
C LYS A 16 -2.46 -14.50 -22.36
N GLY A 17 -1.51 -14.93 -23.20
CA GLY A 17 -0.98 -14.12 -24.29
C GLY A 17 -0.05 -13.00 -23.85
N GLU A 18 0.48 -13.05 -22.63
CA GLU A 18 1.35 -12.03 -22.01
C GLU A 18 2.85 -12.35 -22.20
N LEU A 19 3.20 -13.47 -22.84
CA LEU A 19 4.60 -13.87 -23.03
C LEU A 19 5.25 -13.09 -24.18
N PRO A 20 6.46 -12.53 -23.99
CA PRO A 20 7.21 -11.88 -25.05
C PRO A 20 7.45 -12.80 -26.25
N ASP A 21 7.45 -12.26 -27.48
CA ASP A 21 7.52 -13.06 -28.72
C ASP A 21 8.70 -14.03 -28.77
N ALA A 22 9.87 -13.60 -28.31
CA ALA A 22 11.07 -14.46 -28.29
C ALA A 22 10.98 -15.64 -27.29
N GLU A 23 10.26 -15.46 -26.19
CA GLU A 23 10.04 -16.53 -25.19
C GLU A 23 8.86 -17.43 -25.60
N ARG A 24 7.86 -16.88 -26.29
CA ARG A 24 6.75 -17.63 -26.88
C ARG A 24 7.26 -18.62 -27.93
N GLU A 25 8.13 -18.17 -28.85
CA GLU A 25 8.70 -19.03 -29.88
C GLU A 25 9.55 -20.18 -29.29
N LYS A 26 10.32 -19.90 -28.23
CA LYS A 26 11.06 -20.94 -27.49
C LYS A 26 10.14 -21.95 -26.84
N LEU A 27 9.06 -21.51 -26.20
CA LEU A 27 8.10 -22.40 -25.56
C LEU A 27 7.35 -23.26 -26.58
N GLU A 28 6.99 -22.71 -27.75
CA GLU A 28 6.37 -23.45 -28.85
C GLU A 28 7.31 -24.49 -29.45
N GLN A 29 8.62 -24.21 -29.54
CA GLN A 29 9.63 -25.20 -29.92
C GLN A 29 9.79 -26.31 -28.87
N GLU A 30 9.72 -25.98 -27.56
CA GLU A 30 9.74 -26.95 -26.47
C GLU A 30 8.48 -27.84 -26.51
N MET A 31 7.31 -27.26 -26.76
CA MET A 31 6.04 -27.98 -26.94
C MET A 31 6.08 -28.93 -28.16
N ALA A 32 6.67 -28.50 -29.26
CA ALA A 32 6.83 -29.34 -30.45
C ALA A 32 7.72 -30.58 -30.20
N ARG A 33 8.61 -30.52 -29.20
CA ARG A 33 9.53 -31.62 -28.79
C ARG A 33 8.97 -32.47 -27.67
N ASP A 34 8.05 -31.94 -26.85
CA ASP A 34 7.44 -32.65 -25.71
C ASP A 34 5.91 -32.71 -25.85
N GLN A 35 5.43 -33.83 -26.36
CA GLN A 35 4.00 -34.10 -26.55
C GLN A 35 3.19 -34.00 -25.23
N ARG A 36 3.81 -34.19 -24.07
CA ARG A 36 3.17 -34.07 -22.76
C ARG A 36 2.94 -32.63 -22.39
N LEU A 37 3.88 -31.75 -22.71
CA LEU A 37 3.75 -30.30 -22.49
C LEU A 37 2.64 -29.73 -23.38
N THR A 38 2.54 -30.16 -24.63
CA THR A 38 1.48 -29.78 -25.55
C THR A 38 0.10 -30.20 -25.02
N GLN A 39 -0.04 -31.47 -24.59
CA GLN A 39 -1.31 -31.94 -24.01
C GLN A 39 -1.70 -31.20 -22.73
N LEU A 40 -0.73 -30.84 -21.90
CA LEU A 40 -0.98 -30.08 -20.67
C LEU A 40 -1.51 -28.67 -21.00
N VAL A 41 -0.92 -27.99 -21.97
CA VAL A 41 -1.35 -26.66 -22.40
C VAL A 41 -2.75 -26.69 -23.01
N GLU A 42 -3.08 -27.73 -23.82
CA GLU A 42 -4.41 -27.93 -24.38
C GLU A 42 -5.46 -28.17 -23.28
N GLN A 43 -5.15 -29.01 -22.30
CA GLN A 43 -6.02 -29.27 -21.16
C GLN A 43 -6.27 -28.02 -20.31
N LEU A 44 -5.26 -27.17 -20.13
CA LEU A 44 -5.39 -25.91 -19.38
C LEU A 44 -6.12 -24.81 -20.16
N ARG A 45 -6.23 -24.92 -21.50
CA ARG A 45 -7.08 -24.05 -22.34
C ARG A 45 -8.56 -24.43 -22.27
N ASP A 46 -8.88 -25.69 -21.98
CA ASP A 46 -10.25 -26.16 -21.86
C ASP A 46 -10.85 -25.70 -20.52
N ARG A 47 -11.72 -24.70 -20.58
CA ARG A 47 -12.42 -24.14 -19.41
C ARG A 47 -13.25 -25.19 -18.65
N ASP A 48 -13.87 -26.12 -19.37
CA ASP A 48 -14.72 -27.14 -18.80
C ASP A 48 -13.88 -28.21 -18.07
N TYR A 49 -12.70 -28.50 -18.58
CA TYR A 49 -11.75 -29.36 -17.91
C TYR A 49 -11.25 -28.74 -16.61
N VAL A 50 -10.82 -27.49 -16.64
CA VAL A 50 -10.34 -26.73 -15.48
C VAL A 50 -11.45 -26.57 -14.43
N SER A 51 -12.68 -26.27 -14.83
CA SER A 51 -13.81 -26.14 -13.90
C SER A 51 -14.16 -27.46 -13.21
N ARG A 52 -14.19 -28.57 -13.96
CA ARG A 52 -14.43 -29.90 -13.40
C ARG A 52 -13.33 -30.34 -12.44
N GLU A 53 -12.09 -29.98 -12.70
CA GLU A 53 -10.96 -30.31 -11.83
C GLU A 53 -10.97 -29.47 -10.55
N LEU A 54 -11.35 -28.20 -10.64
CA LEU A 54 -11.59 -27.33 -9.50
C LEU A 54 -12.75 -27.81 -8.61
N GLU A 55 -13.86 -28.27 -9.20
CA GLU A 55 -14.98 -28.88 -8.44
C GLU A 55 -14.58 -30.17 -7.72
N ARG A 56 -13.74 -31.00 -8.33
CA ARG A 56 -13.17 -32.19 -7.66
C ARG A 56 -12.32 -31.81 -6.46
N MET A 57 -11.55 -30.74 -6.55
CA MET A 57 -10.71 -30.24 -5.46
C MET A 57 -11.54 -29.67 -4.30
N HIS A 58 -12.66 -28.99 -4.58
CA HIS A 58 -13.59 -28.51 -3.55
C HIS A 58 -14.24 -29.62 -2.70
N ARG A 59 -14.32 -30.84 -3.22
CA ARG A 59 -14.78 -32.03 -2.46
C ARG A 59 -13.71 -32.65 -1.57
N PHE A 60 -12.48 -32.16 -1.61
CA PHE A 60 -11.36 -32.69 -0.81
C PHE A 60 -11.30 -32.00 0.55
N ASP A 61 -11.75 -32.69 1.60
CA ASP A 61 -11.62 -32.22 2.99
C ASP A 61 -10.16 -32.35 3.45
N VAL A 62 -9.43 -31.23 3.36
CA VAL A 62 -8.01 -31.09 3.75
C VAL A 62 -7.81 -31.49 5.21
N ASN A 63 -8.77 -31.18 6.10
CA ASN A 63 -8.70 -31.53 7.52
C ASN A 63 -8.83 -33.04 7.75
N ARG A 64 -9.58 -33.72 6.90
CA ARG A 64 -9.68 -35.18 6.92
C ARG A 64 -8.41 -35.85 6.40
N GLY A 65 -7.77 -35.25 5.39
CA GLY A 65 -6.47 -35.67 4.85
C GLY A 65 -5.34 -35.52 5.87
N LEU A 66 -5.27 -34.38 6.55
CA LEU A 66 -4.29 -34.10 7.60
C LEU A 66 -4.45 -35.01 8.83
N ARG A 67 -5.70 -35.30 9.26
CA ARG A 67 -5.95 -36.27 10.35
C ARG A 67 -5.48 -37.67 9.99
N ARG A 68 -5.70 -38.15 8.76
CA ARG A 68 -5.20 -39.43 8.28
C ARG A 68 -3.68 -39.46 8.20
N LEU A 69 -3.04 -38.38 7.78
CA LEU A 69 -1.58 -38.26 7.73
C LEU A 69 -0.96 -38.28 9.13
N ARG A 70 -1.52 -37.54 10.09
CA ARG A 70 -1.09 -37.58 11.49
C ARG A 70 -1.23 -38.97 12.09
N ALA A 71 -2.39 -39.61 11.93
CA ALA A 71 -2.60 -40.98 12.40
C ALA A 71 -1.62 -41.98 11.76
N ALA A 72 -1.20 -41.78 10.52
CA ALA A 72 -0.20 -42.64 9.84
C ALA A 72 1.23 -42.34 10.32
N ILE A 73 1.56 -41.15 10.75
CA ILE A 73 2.84 -40.78 11.36
C ILE A 73 2.93 -41.38 12.78
N ASP A 74 1.89 -41.18 13.59
CA ASP A 74 1.82 -41.71 14.95
C ASP A 74 1.86 -43.25 14.99
N ALA A 75 1.27 -43.93 14.00
CA ALA A 75 1.34 -45.36 13.85
C ALA A 75 2.72 -45.88 13.41
N ARG A 76 3.61 -45.03 12.87
CA ARG A 76 4.99 -45.39 12.53
C ARG A 76 5.97 -45.31 13.69
N GLU A 77 5.66 -44.55 14.73
CA GLU A 77 6.53 -44.43 15.90
C GLU A 77 6.45 -45.64 16.88
N THR A 78 5.53 -46.58 16.66
CA THR A 78 5.27 -47.68 17.59
C THR A 78 5.66 -49.08 17.10
N VAL A 79 6.51 -49.24 16.04
CA VAL A 79 6.91 -50.57 15.55
C VAL A 79 8.39 -50.87 15.85
N PRO A 80 8.70 -51.95 16.61
CA PRO A 80 10.08 -52.34 16.88
C PRO A 80 10.75 -52.96 15.63
N THR A 81 12.02 -52.71 15.53
CA THR A 81 12.96 -53.07 14.46
C THR A 81 13.01 -54.56 14.22
N ALA A 82 12.46 -55.03 13.10
CA ALA A 82 12.88 -56.28 12.44
C ALA A 82 12.94 -56.02 10.94
N ALA A 83 14.12 -56.13 10.35
CA ALA A 83 14.35 -55.89 8.95
C ALA A 83 13.77 -57.04 8.09
N PRO A 84 12.92 -56.75 7.10
CA PRO A 84 12.65 -57.69 6.01
C PRO A 84 13.23 -57.18 4.69
N ALA A 85 13.68 -58.14 3.89
CA ALA A 85 14.30 -58.02 2.60
C ALA A 85 13.63 -57.02 1.65
N ALA A 86 14.47 -56.22 1.00
CA ALA A 86 14.09 -55.22 0.02
C ALA A 86 13.32 -55.81 -1.17
N ARG A 87 12.01 -55.76 -1.15
CA ARG A 87 11.19 -55.91 -2.34
C ARG A 87 11.24 -54.58 -3.09
N ARG A 88 11.96 -54.50 -4.21
CA ARG A 88 11.97 -53.37 -5.13
C ARG A 88 10.55 -53.16 -5.68
N LEU A 89 9.80 -52.25 -5.10
CA LEU A 89 8.52 -51.80 -5.62
C LEU A 89 8.79 -50.98 -6.87
N ARG A 90 8.45 -51.53 -8.03
CA ARG A 90 8.48 -50.77 -9.31
C ARG A 90 7.41 -49.70 -9.25
N TRP A 91 7.81 -48.47 -8.90
CA TRP A 91 6.95 -47.29 -8.95
C TRP A 91 6.55 -47.02 -10.40
N ARG A 92 5.26 -47.14 -10.67
CA ARG A 92 4.69 -46.80 -11.97
C ARG A 92 4.77 -45.27 -12.09
N PRO A 93 5.24 -44.70 -13.25
CA PRO A 93 5.46 -43.26 -13.44
C PRO A 93 4.17 -42.42 -13.43
N TRP A 94 3.04 -43.00 -13.23
CA TRP A 94 1.74 -42.32 -13.19
C TRP A 94 1.52 -41.45 -11.96
N PHE A 95 2.22 -41.69 -10.84
CA PHE A 95 2.07 -40.91 -9.63
C PHE A 95 2.83 -39.56 -9.68
N SER A 96 3.83 -39.43 -10.55
CA SER A 96 4.61 -38.20 -10.68
C SER A 96 3.84 -37.10 -11.44
N ALA A 97 3.03 -37.43 -12.45
CA ALA A 97 2.26 -36.48 -13.22
C ALA A 97 1.07 -35.90 -12.41
N ALA A 98 0.38 -36.75 -11.63
CA ALA A 98 -0.69 -36.31 -10.75
C ALA A 98 -0.19 -35.42 -9.60
N ALA A 99 0.99 -35.72 -9.04
CA ALA A 99 1.59 -34.92 -7.98
C ALA A 99 2.06 -33.52 -8.49
N VAL A 100 2.55 -33.46 -9.73
CA VAL A 100 2.95 -32.18 -10.37
C VAL A 100 1.71 -31.36 -10.72
N ALA A 101 0.65 -31.98 -11.26
CA ALA A 101 -0.61 -31.29 -11.55
C ALA A 101 -1.27 -30.75 -10.26
N LEU A 102 -1.29 -31.54 -9.18
CA LEU A 102 -1.80 -31.13 -7.87
C LEU A 102 -0.96 -30.00 -7.26
N PHE A 103 0.35 -29.97 -7.47
CA PHE A 103 1.22 -28.91 -6.97
C PHE A 103 1.05 -27.62 -7.77
N VAL A 104 0.91 -27.69 -9.10
CA VAL A 104 0.68 -26.49 -9.96
C VAL A 104 -0.70 -25.91 -9.69
N VAL A 105 -1.74 -26.75 -9.60
CA VAL A 105 -3.10 -26.28 -9.25
C VAL A 105 -3.16 -25.82 -7.80
N GLY A 106 -2.50 -26.49 -6.87
CA GLY A 106 -2.40 -26.07 -5.47
C GLY A 106 -1.66 -24.75 -5.30
N SER A 107 -0.57 -24.53 -6.04
CA SER A 107 0.15 -23.25 -6.03
C SER A 107 -0.63 -22.15 -6.76
N ALA A 108 -1.35 -22.46 -7.84
CA ALA A 108 -2.24 -21.50 -8.51
C ALA A 108 -3.44 -21.13 -7.64
N VAL A 109 -4.03 -22.08 -6.90
CA VAL A 109 -5.10 -21.82 -5.94
C VAL A 109 -4.59 -21.04 -4.73
N LEU A 110 -3.41 -21.38 -4.18
CA LEU A 110 -2.77 -20.64 -3.11
C LEU A 110 -2.39 -19.21 -3.57
N TRP A 111 -1.90 -19.07 -4.79
CA TRP A 111 -1.59 -17.77 -5.37
C TRP A 111 -2.86 -16.97 -5.67
N HIS A 112 -3.91 -17.62 -6.19
CA HIS A 112 -5.22 -16.99 -6.39
C HIS A 112 -5.87 -16.61 -5.06
N GLN A 113 -5.81 -17.47 -4.02
CA GLN A 113 -6.25 -17.13 -2.67
C GLN A 113 -5.39 -16.02 -2.04
N TYR A 114 -4.09 -16.00 -2.28
CA TYR A 114 -3.21 -14.94 -1.84
C TYR A 114 -3.53 -13.62 -2.56
N ARG A 115 -3.78 -13.66 -3.87
CA ARG A 115 -4.21 -12.52 -4.68
C ARG A 115 -5.62 -12.03 -4.32
N MET A 116 -6.52 -12.93 -3.92
CA MET A 116 -7.87 -12.59 -3.45
C MET A 116 -7.89 -12.11 -1.99
N ARG A 117 -6.81 -12.32 -1.24
CA ARG A 117 -6.65 -11.77 0.12
C ARG A 117 -6.26 -10.30 0.12
N VAL A 118 -5.55 -9.87 -0.92
CA VAL A 118 -5.18 -8.48 -1.14
C VAL A 118 -5.80 -8.08 -2.48
N SER A 119 -6.90 -7.34 -2.45
CA SER A 119 -7.39 -6.68 -3.66
C SER A 119 -6.37 -5.62 -4.03
N PRO A 120 -5.77 -5.67 -5.25
CA PRO A 120 -4.87 -4.59 -5.66
C PRO A 120 -5.60 -3.27 -5.53
N LEU A 121 -4.94 -2.29 -4.93
CA LEU A 121 -5.46 -0.93 -4.90
C LEU A 121 -5.52 -0.44 -6.35
N GLU A 122 -6.73 -0.12 -6.83
CA GLU A 122 -6.88 0.61 -8.07
C GLU A 122 -6.51 2.07 -7.80
N ILE A 123 -5.28 2.46 -8.15
CA ILE A 123 -4.83 3.85 -8.00
C ILE A 123 -5.63 4.72 -8.96
N PRO A 124 -6.41 5.69 -8.48
CA PRO A 124 -7.17 6.60 -9.33
C PRO A 124 -6.26 7.31 -10.35
N GLN A 125 -6.76 7.49 -11.58
CA GLN A 125 -5.98 8.15 -12.64
C GLN A 125 -5.52 9.56 -12.25
N GLU A 126 -6.28 10.25 -11.42
CA GLU A 126 -5.93 11.57 -10.88
C GLU A 126 -4.63 11.55 -10.09
N ILE A 127 -4.44 10.51 -9.25
CA ILE A 127 -3.20 10.33 -8.47
C ILE A 127 -2.02 10.00 -9.40
N VAL A 128 -2.24 9.15 -10.40
CA VAL A 128 -1.19 8.87 -11.41
C VAL A 128 -0.76 10.14 -12.12
N GLN A 129 -1.72 10.98 -12.54
CA GLN A 129 -1.44 12.28 -13.15
C GLN A 129 -0.72 13.24 -12.19
N ALA A 130 -1.12 13.28 -10.91
CA ALA A 130 -0.46 14.06 -9.88
C ALA A 130 1.02 13.65 -9.72
N MET A 131 1.28 12.34 -9.64
CA MET A 131 2.64 11.78 -9.56
C MET A 131 3.50 12.16 -10.78
N GLU A 132 2.94 12.07 -11.98
CA GLU A 132 3.63 12.43 -13.23
C GLU A 132 3.94 13.93 -13.29
N LYS A 133 2.97 14.79 -12.97
CA LYS A 133 3.15 16.25 -12.93
C LYS A 133 4.16 16.66 -11.86
N SER A 134 4.06 16.13 -10.65
CA SER A 134 5.01 16.39 -9.56
C SER A 134 6.43 16.01 -9.97
N ARG A 135 6.59 14.86 -10.64
CA ARG A 135 7.89 14.41 -11.17
C ARG A 135 8.41 15.37 -12.25
N ALA A 136 7.56 15.74 -13.22
CA ALA A 136 7.91 16.65 -14.30
C ALA A 136 8.34 18.03 -13.77
N ASN A 137 7.71 18.52 -12.72
CA ASN A 137 8.02 19.79 -12.07
C ASN A 137 9.22 19.70 -11.10
N GLY A 138 9.83 18.52 -10.95
CA GLY A 138 10.95 18.32 -10.04
C GLY A 138 10.57 18.44 -8.55
N GLN A 139 9.30 18.27 -8.21
CA GLN A 139 8.79 18.33 -6.83
C GLN A 139 8.90 16.98 -6.11
N THR A 140 9.21 15.92 -6.84
CA THR A 140 9.38 14.57 -6.29
C THR A 140 10.84 14.28 -6.00
N GLY A 141 11.14 13.76 -4.79
CA GLY A 141 12.49 13.32 -4.45
C GLY A 141 12.60 12.72 -3.06
N ALA A 142 13.28 11.58 -2.98
CA ALA A 142 13.54 10.89 -1.72
C ALA A 142 14.86 10.09 -1.81
N GLU A 143 15.46 9.86 -0.65
CA GLU A 143 16.51 8.87 -0.45
C GLU A 143 15.86 7.56 0.00
N ILE A 144 16.17 6.46 -0.71
CA ILE A 144 15.67 5.13 -0.38
C ILE A 144 16.85 4.28 0.06
N THR A 145 16.84 3.83 1.29
CA THR A 145 17.91 3.04 1.90
C THR A 145 17.36 1.72 2.43
N ARG A 146 18.08 0.64 2.14
CA ARG A 146 17.83 -0.65 2.77
C ARG A 146 18.60 -0.71 4.07
N MET A 147 17.90 -0.88 5.19
CA MET A 147 18.50 -1.08 6.50
C MET A 147 18.88 -2.56 6.67
N VAL A 148 20.11 -2.82 7.12
CA VAL A 148 20.62 -4.18 7.34
C VAL A 148 21.39 -4.20 8.65
N GLY A 149 20.77 -4.69 9.72
CA GLY A 149 21.38 -4.94 11.03
C GLY A 149 22.18 -3.74 11.57
N GLU A 150 23.49 -3.93 11.82
CA GLU A 150 24.39 -2.91 12.39
C GLU A 150 24.53 -1.61 11.57
N LYS A 151 24.06 -1.61 10.32
CA LYS A 151 24.05 -0.42 9.45
C LYS A 151 22.78 0.41 9.55
N THR A 152 21.84 0.03 10.41
CA THR A 152 20.65 0.85 10.66
C THR A 152 21.06 2.16 11.33
N PRO A 153 20.65 3.33 10.79
CA PRO A 153 21.01 4.62 11.38
C PRO A 153 20.58 4.74 12.83
N ALA A 154 21.42 5.32 13.68
CA ALA A 154 21.17 5.41 15.12
C ALA A 154 19.90 6.21 15.47
N ASP A 155 19.54 7.20 14.66
CA ASP A 155 18.30 7.96 14.77
C ASP A 155 17.07 7.07 14.59
N VAL A 156 17.11 6.11 13.65
CA VAL A 156 16.04 5.14 13.42
C VAL A 156 15.93 4.17 14.58
N VAL A 157 17.05 3.61 15.04
CA VAL A 157 17.07 2.69 16.20
C VAL A 157 16.46 3.37 17.42
N ALA A 158 16.89 4.60 17.73
CA ALA A 158 16.37 5.34 18.89
C ALA A 158 14.86 5.64 18.80
N VAL A 159 14.33 5.77 17.59
CA VAL A 159 12.91 5.99 17.35
C VAL A 159 12.13 4.69 17.53
N LEU A 160 12.57 3.59 16.91
CA LEU A 160 11.92 2.28 17.05
C LEU A 160 11.96 1.76 18.49
N GLU A 161 13.01 2.07 19.24
CA GLU A 161 13.12 1.73 20.66
C GLU A 161 12.14 2.48 21.57
N ARG A 162 11.74 3.71 21.19
CA ARG A 162 10.77 4.52 21.94
C ARG A 162 9.32 4.13 21.69
N SER A 163 9.04 3.46 20.58
CA SER A 163 7.69 3.04 20.20
C SER A 163 7.25 1.81 21.00
N GLU A 164 6.00 1.82 21.49
CA GLU A 164 5.38 0.67 22.18
C GLU A 164 4.90 -0.38 21.15
N MET A 165 5.83 -0.98 20.42
CA MET A 165 5.54 -2.04 19.44
C MET A 165 6.07 -3.39 19.92
N ASP A 166 5.50 -4.47 19.40
CA ASP A 166 5.98 -5.82 19.65
C ASP A 166 7.42 -6.00 19.15
N GLU A 167 8.21 -6.80 19.87
CA GLU A 167 9.63 -7.01 19.57
C GLU A 167 9.83 -7.63 18.18
N ASP A 168 8.97 -8.56 17.75
CA ASP A 168 9.04 -9.17 16.43
C ASP A 168 8.83 -8.13 15.31
N VAL A 169 7.89 -7.20 15.50
CA VAL A 169 7.64 -6.07 14.59
C VAL A 169 8.84 -5.14 14.56
N ARG A 170 9.41 -4.81 15.73
CA ARG A 170 10.61 -3.97 15.83
C ARG A 170 11.78 -4.57 15.08
N GLN A 171 12.02 -5.87 15.24
CA GLN A 171 13.09 -6.59 14.53
C GLN A 171 12.85 -6.60 13.01
N GLU A 172 11.61 -6.73 12.56
CA GLU A 172 11.26 -6.65 11.13
C GLU A 172 11.55 -5.24 10.57
N LEU A 173 11.25 -4.18 11.31
CA LEU A 173 11.49 -2.80 10.91
C LEU A 173 12.98 -2.39 10.98
N LEU A 174 13.78 -3.01 11.83
CA LEU A 174 15.24 -2.80 11.85
C LEU A 174 15.96 -3.35 10.59
N HIS A 175 15.30 -4.24 9.83
CA HIS A 175 15.83 -4.82 8.58
C HIS A 175 14.95 -4.45 7.37
N ALA A 176 14.41 -3.25 7.38
CA ALA A 176 13.38 -2.77 6.45
C ALA A 176 13.93 -1.79 5.40
N MET A 177 13.04 -1.30 4.57
CA MET A 177 13.28 -0.16 3.68
C MET A 177 12.99 1.14 4.43
N ARG A 178 13.86 2.11 4.27
CA ARG A 178 13.65 3.49 4.74
C ARG A 178 13.53 4.41 3.55
N VAL A 179 12.48 5.20 3.51
CA VAL A 179 12.30 6.30 2.57
C VAL A 179 12.33 7.61 3.34
N LYS A 180 13.21 8.51 2.94
CA LYS A 180 13.34 9.86 3.50
C LYS A 180 13.15 10.88 2.39
N THR A 181 12.08 11.65 2.44
CA THR A 181 11.86 12.74 1.49
C THR A 181 12.79 13.92 1.79
N TYR A 182 13.22 14.64 0.74
CA TYR A 182 13.93 15.88 0.94
C TYR A 182 13.01 16.96 1.55
N VAL A 183 13.59 17.98 2.16
CA VAL A 183 12.87 19.02 2.90
C VAL A 183 11.92 19.88 2.04
N ASP A 184 12.08 19.82 0.72
CA ASP A 184 11.30 20.56 -0.27
C ASP A 184 10.59 19.65 -1.29
N LYS A 185 10.64 18.32 -1.09
CA LYS A 185 10.14 17.33 -2.02
C LYS A 185 9.14 16.39 -1.35
N GLU A 186 8.16 15.98 -2.11
CA GLU A 186 7.23 14.91 -1.76
C GLU A 186 7.61 13.60 -2.47
N TYR A 187 7.05 12.48 -2.06
CA TYR A 187 7.30 11.20 -2.71
C TYR A 187 6.16 10.21 -2.51
N TRP A 188 5.79 9.48 -3.56
CA TRP A 188 4.84 8.37 -3.48
C TRP A 188 5.57 7.04 -3.37
N VAL A 189 5.21 6.26 -2.37
CA VAL A 189 5.78 4.93 -2.09
C VAL A 189 4.72 3.87 -2.32
N ALA A 190 4.96 2.96 -3.27
CA ALA A 190 4.18 1.74 -3.39
C ALA A 190 4.69 0.72 -2.36
N LEU A 191 3.84 0.31 -1.43
CA LEU A 191 4.16 -0.67 -0.40
C LEU A 191 4.02 -2.11 -0.92
N PRO A 192 4.64 -3.11 -0.24
CA PRO A 192 4.67 -4.50 -0.71
C PRO A 192 3.31 -5.19 -0.84
N ASP A 193 2.28 -4.67 -0.17
CA ASP A 193 0.89 -5.16 -0.23
C ASP A 193 0.05 -4.47 -1.31
N GLY A 194 0.64 -3.53 -2.07
CA GLY A 194 -0.03 -2.72 -3.06
C GLY A 194 -0.68 -1.45 -2.50
N SER A 195 -0.55 -1.17 -1.20
CA SER A 195 -0.92 0.12 -0.62
C SER A 195 -0.02 1.23 -1.15
N LEU A 196 -0.53 2.46 -1.17
CA LEU A 196 0.21 3.65 -1.59
C LEU A 196 0.32 4.62 -0.42
N ALA A 197 1.52 5.13 -0.18
CA ALA A 197 1.78 6.21 0.77
C ALA A 197 2.31 7.44 0.02
N HIS A 198 1.65 8.58 0.17
CA HIS A 198 2.12 9.88 -0.33
C HIS A 198 2.78 10.63 0.83
N LEU A 199 4.08 10.81 0.75
CA LEU A 199 4.91 11.40 1.80
C LEU A 199 5.11 12.90 1.56
N ALA A 200 4.83 13.71 2.56
CA ALA A 200 5.14 15.13 2.56
C ALA A 200 6.67 15.39 2.66
N PRO A 201 7.12 16.61 2.37
CA PRO A 201 8.52 17.01 2.55
C PRO A 201 9.05 16.73 3.96
N GLY A 202 10.29 16.26 4.05
CA GLY A 202 10.98 15.99 5.32
C GLY A 202 10.39 14.81 6.11
N THR A 203 9.72 13.86 5.45
CA THR A 203 9.10 12.69 6.07
C THR A 203 10.00 11.46 5.99
N HIS A 204 9.99 10.65 7.04
CA HIS A 204 10.63 9.34 7.09
C HIS A 204 9.57 8.25 7.19
N LEU A 205 9.57 7.31 6.26
CA LEU A 205 8.73 6.10 6.29
C LEU A 205 9.64 4.87 6.32
N ILE A 206 9.36 3.97 7.26
CA ILE A 206 10.05 2.69 7.39
C ILE A 206 9.03 1.58 7.19
N TYR A 207 9.31 0.63 6.30
CA TYR A 207 8.42 -0.49 6.00
C TYR A 207 9.22 -1.72 5.58
N PRO A 208 8.78 -2.96 5.88
CA PRO A 208 9.50 -4.18 5.52
C PRO A 208 9.42 -4.43 4.00
N GLU A 209 10.41 -5.11 3.43
CA GLU A 209 10.36 -5.54 2.01
C GLU A 209 9.16 -6.46 1.72
N ARG A 210 8.65 -7.14 2.73
CA ARG A 210 7.45 -7.99 2.67
C ARG A 210 6.85 -8.05 4.06
N PHE A 211 5.55 -7.84 4.16
CA PHE A 211 4.81 -8.05 5.40
C PHE A 211 4.72 -9.54 5.71
N ARG A 212 5.39 -10.00 6.76
CA ARG A 212 5.47 -11.41 7.19
C ARG A 212 4.66 -11.66 8.46
N SER A 213 4.43 -10.62 9.25
CA SER A 213 3.69 -10.64 10.50
C SER A 213 2.17 -10.83 10.27
N ALA A 214 1.43 -11.02 11.35
CA ALA A 214 -0.05 -11.04 11.34
C ALA A 214 -0.63 -9.67 10.98
N THR A 215 0.17 -8.63 11.08
CA THR A 215 -0.11 -7.23 10.74
C THR A 215 0.82 -6.74 9.63
N ARG A 216 0.44 -5.64 9.01
CA ARG A 216 1.23 -4.91 8.01
C ARG A 216 1.76 -3.64 8.67
N ASP A 217 2.95 -3.73 9.24
CA ASP A 217 3.50 -2.71 10.14
C ASP A 217 4.43 -1.75 9.37
N VAL A 218 4.20 -0.45 9.55
CA VAL A 218 5.07 0.62 9.05
C VAL A 218 5.33 1.62 10.18
N TYR A 219 6.47 2.30 10.15
CA TYR A 219 6.77 3.39 11.07
C TYR A 219 6.84 4.72 10.31
N LEU A 220 6.21 5.76 10.85
CA LEU A 220 6.15 7.10 10.29
C LEU A 220 6.72 8.15 11.26
N ASP A 221 7.60 9.01 10.73
CA ASP A 221 8.02 10.27 11.33
C ASP A 221 7.91 11.37 10.25
N GLY A 222 6.93 12.24 10.39
CA GLY A 222 6.56 13.25 9.40
C GLY A 222 5.07 13.22 9.07
N GLU A 223 4.71 13.50 7.81
CA GLU A 223 3.33 13.50 7.34
C GLU A 223 3.18 12.60 6.11
N ALA A 224 2.17 11.74 6.12
CA ALA A 224 1.86 10.86 5.02
C ALA A 224 0.36 10.63 4.86
N TYR A 225 -0.11 10.64 3.60
CA TYR A 225 -1.44 10.19 3.23
C TYR A 225 -1.36 8.74 2.77
N PHE A 226 -2.15 7.88 3.39
CA PHE A 226 -2.20 6.46 3.09
C PHE A 226 -3.47 6.09 2.34
N MET A 227 -3.30 5.35 1.25
CA MET A 227 -4.35 4.61 0.57
C MET A 227 -4.04 3.13 0.76
N VAL A 228 -4.77 2.47 1.65
CA VAL A 228 -4.43 1.10 2.04
C VAL A 228 -5.23 0.08 1.27
N ALA A 229 -4.51 -0.86 0.64
CA ALA A 229 -5.09 -1.97 -0.08
C ALA A 229 -5.88 -2.87 0.87
N HIS A 230 -7.12 -3.19 0.49
CA HIS A 230 -7.98 -4.02 1.32
C HIS A 230 -7.42 -5.43 1.48
N SER A 231 -7.26 -5.88 2.73
CA SER A 231 -6.76 -7.22 3.06
C SER A 231 -7.68 -7.92 4.04
N LYS A 232 -8.14 -9.13 3.68
CA LYS A 232 -8.94 -9.96 4.58
C LYS A 232 -8.04 -10.61 5.65
N GLY A 233 -8.01 -10.00 6.83
CA GLY A 233 -7.43 -10.58 8.04
C GLY A 233 -6.10 -9.99 8.52
N ASN A 234 -5.38 -9.21 7.71
CA ASN A 234 -4.14 -8.58 8.14
C ASN A 234 -4.33 -7.06 8.23
N ARG A 235 -4.42 -6.54 9.45
CA ARG A 235 -4.53 -5.09 9.71
C ARG A 235 -3.27 -4.37 9.26
N PHE A 236 -3.42 -3.13 8.83
CA PHE A 236 -2.30 -2.24 8.56
C PHE A 236 -2.12 -1.32 9.77
N VAL A 237 -0.90 -1.20 10.26
CA VAL A 237 -0.58 -0.43 11.47
C VAL A 237 0.50 0.59 11.14
N VAL A 238 0.19 1.87 11.39
CA VAL A 238 1.17 2.95 11.34
C VAL A 238 1.62 3.24 12.77
N HIS A 239 2.87 2.87 13.07
CA HIS A 239 3.51 3.20 14.34
C HIS A 239 4.06 4.62 14.27
N THR A 240 3.88 5.38 15.35
CA THR A 240 4.43 6.71 15.55
C THR A 240 5.07 6.82 16.93
N ALA A 241 5.79 7.89 17.19
CA ALA A 241 6.34 8.14 18.52
C ALA A 241 5.26 8.38 19.60
N ALA A 242 4.04 8.76 19.20
CA ALA A 242 2.93 9.04 20.11
C ALA A 242 1.97 7.87 20.30
N GLY A 243 2.08 6.81 19.49
CA GLY A 243 1.20 5.64 19.52
C GLY A 243 0.90 5.10 18.13
N ASP A 244 -0.08 4.22 18.02
CA ASP A 244 -0.41 3.44 16.85
C ASP A 244 -1.71 3.88 16.19
N VAL A 245 -1.75 3.81 14.87
CA VAL A 245 -2.95 3.96 14.04
C VAL A 245 -3.20 2.65 13.32
N THR A 246 -4.31 2.00 13.62
CA THR A 246 -4.70 0.72 13.00
C THR A 246 -5.84 0.93 12.01
N GLU A 247 -5.68 0.42 10.78
CA GLU A 247 -6.66 0.58 9.72
C GLU A 247 -7.38 -0.73 9.36
N TYR A 248 -8.57 -0.57 8.76
CA TYR A 248 -9.48 -1.65 8.39
C TYR A 248 -9.96 -1.54 6.91
N GLY A 249 -9.15 -0.92 6.00
CA GLY A 249 -9.45 -0.67 4.58
C GLY A 249 -9.84 0.79 4.32
N THR A 250 -8.84 1.70 4.21
CA THR A 250 -9.06 3.13 4.46
C THR A 250 -8.19 4.04 3.61
N GLU A 251 -8.67 5.29 3.48
CA GLU A 251 -7.87 6.46 3.11
C GLU A 251 -7.77 7.42 4.30
N PHE A 252 -6.56 7.74 4.73
CA PHE A 252 -6.32 8.60 5.89
C PHE A 252 -4.98 9.31 5.81
N ASP A 253 -4.89 10.42 6.51
CA ASP A 253 -3.67 11.22 6.69
C ASP A 253 -3.14 11.08 8.11
N VAL A 254 -1.81 11.02 8.27
CA VAL A 254 -1.12 10.98 9.56
C VAL A 254 -0.01 12.04 9.55
N ASP A 255 -0.03 12.97 10.51
CA ASP A 255 1.00 13.99 10.72
C ASP A 255 1.55 13.90 12.15
N THR A 256 2.80 13.44 12.29
CA THR A 256 3.51 13.30 13.59
C THR A 256 4.18 14.58 14.04
N ARG A 257 4.17 15.64 13.24
CA ARG A 257 4.79 16.94 13.53
C ARG A 257 3.82 17.90 14.23
N TYR A 258 2.63 17.41 14.55
CA TYR A 258 1.61 18.23 15.20
C TYR A 258 2.00 18.55 16.65
N ALA A 259 1.68 19.77 17.10
CA ALA A 259 2.14 20.25 18.41
C ALA A 259 1.65 19.40 19.60
N ALA A 260 0.49 18.73 19.46
CA ALA A 260 -0.07 17.84 20.47
C ALA A 260 0.47 16.38 20.39
N GLY A 261 1.35 16.08 19.46
CA GLY A 261 1.86 14.73 19.18
C GLY A 261 1.56 14.29 17.75
N THR A 262 0.65 13.34 17.58
CA THR A 262 0.21 12.87 16.26
C THR A 262 -1.22 13.32 15.98
N ARG A 263 -1.47 13.81 14.77
CA ARG A 263 -2.81 14.05 14.23
C ARG A 263 -3.09 13.05 13.13
N VAL A 264 -4.29 12.48 13.15
CA VAL A 264 -4.79 11.57 12.12
C VAL A 264 -6.12 12.11 11.60
N VAL A 265 -6.30 12.13 10.29
CA VAL A 265 -7.55 12.53 9.64
C VAL A 265 -8.08 11.38 8.82
N LEU A 266 -9.29 10.92 9.12
CA LEU A 266 -9.93 9.84 8.38
C LEU A 266 -10.78 10.40 7.24
N VAL A 267 -10.39 10.04 6.02
CA VAL A 267 -11.09 10.44 4.79
C VAL A 267 -12.16 9.43 4.41
N GLU A 268 -11.82 8.13 4.42
CA GLU A 268 -12.74 7.04 4.06
C GLU A 268 -12.37 5.75 4.81
N GLY A 269 -13.38 4.92 5.14
CA GLY A 269 -13.21 3.64 5.80
C GLY A 269 -13.34 3.71 7.32
N SER A 270 -12.49 3.01 8.07
CA SER A 270 -12.45 3.09 9.53
C SER A 270 -11.04 2.83 10.07
N ILE A 271 -10.65 3.59 11.09
CA ILE A 271 -9.39 3.44 11.79
C ILE A 271 -9.63 3.43 13.30
N SER A 272 -8.67 2.89 14.03
CA SER A 272 -8.53 3.15 15.46
C SER A 272 -7.18 3.79 15.76
N VAL A 273 -7.13 4.61 16.80
CA VAL A 273 -5.91 5.23 17.32
C VAL A 273 -5.69 4.75 18.75
N LYS A 274 -4.46 4.37 19.07
CA LYS A 274 -4.05 3.93 20.40
C LYS A 274 -2.84 4.75 20.84
N PRO A 275 -3.01 5.78 21.68
CA PRO A 275 -1.89 6.53 22.25
C PRO A 275 -0.99 5.65 23.08
N SER A 276 0.29 5.98 23.18
CA SER A 276 1.21 5.34 24.15
C SER A 276 0.67 5.48 25.56
N GLY A 277 0.52 4.34 26.26
CA GLY A 277 -0.08 4.29 27.60
C GLY A 277 -1.58 4.58 27.68
N GLY A 278 -2.28 4.70 26.54
CA GLY A 278 -3.70 5.00 26.44
C GLY A 278 -4.57 3.82 25.98
N GLN A 279 -5.87 4.10 25.85
CA GLN A 279 -6.84 3.15 25.34
C GLN A 279 -7.09 3.40 23.84
N GLU A 280 -7.38 2.33 23.12
CA GLU A 280 -7.75 2.37 21.70
C GLU A 280 -9.11 3.05 21.52
N GLN A 281 -9.21 3.97 20.56
CA GLN A 281 -10.44 4.69 20.19
C GLN A 281 -10.65 4.67 18.68
N MET A 282 -11.92 4.46 18.28
CA MET A 282 -12.31 4.48 16.87
C MET A 282 -12.49 5.91 16.37
N VAL A 283 -12.13 6.13 15.11
CA VAL A 283 -12.33 7.38 14.37
C VAL A 283 -13.18 7.06 13.14
N VAL A 284 -14.15 7.92 12.84
CA VAL A 284 -15.05 7.75 11.68
C VAL A 284 -14.76 8.78 10.59
N PRO A 285 -15.18 8.56 9.34
CA PRO A 285 -14.92 9.49 8.24
C PRO A 285 -15.42 10.91 8.54
N GLY A 286 -14.58 11.91 8.23
CA GLY A 286 -14.84 13.32 8.55
C GLY A 286 -14.42 13.73 9.96
N GLU A 287 -13.74 12.87 10.68
CA GLU A 287 -13.13 13.18 11.97
C GLU A 287 -11.60 13.22 11.89
N GLN A 288 -11.02 13.98 12.81
CA GLN A 288 -9.61 13.94 13.15
C GLN A 288 -9.43 13.48 14.60
N ALA A 289 -8.36 12.76 14.84
CA ALA A 289 -7.88 12.42 16.17
C ALA A 289 -6.52 13.08 16.40
N GLU A 290 -6.38 13.78 17.52
CA GLU A 290 -5.12 14.35 17.98
C GLU A 290 -4.73 13.64 19.28
N PHE A 291 -3.53 13.08 19.32
CA PHE A 291 -3.09 12.33 20.47
C PHE A 291 -1.59 12.45 20.73
N GLY A 292 -1.26 12.43 22.01
CA GLY A 292 0.09 12.31 22.53
C GLY A 292 0.15 11.13 23.51
N THR A 293 0.71 11.35 24.70
CA THR A 293 0.75 10.31 25.73
C THR A 293 -0.59 10.23 26.47
N GLY A 294 -1.23 9.07 26.47
CA GLY A 294 -2.34 8.69 27.35
C GLY A 294 -3.73 9.19 26.95
N SER A 295 -3.88 10.18 26.07
CA SER A 295 -5.20 10.75 25.72
C SER A 295 -5.38 10.99 24.22
N VAL A 296 -6.63 10.92 23.76
CA VAL A 296 -7.05 11.23 22.39
C VAL A 296 -8.12 12.30 22.42
N LEU A 297 -8.00 13.30 21.57
CA LEU A 297 -9.05 14.27 21.28
C LEU A 297 -9.60 14.02 19.88
N ILE A 298 -10.87 13.62 19.77
CA ILE A 298 -11.55 13.41 18.49
C ILE A 298 -12.46 14.61 18.22
N SER A 299 -12.39 15.16 17.00
CA SER A 299 -13.22 16.26 16.55
C SER A 299 -13.53 16.15 15.06
N LYS A 300 -14.60 16.81 14.61
CA LYS A 300 -14.94 16.88 13.19
C LYS A 300 -13.94 17.77 12.46
N THR A 301 -13.58 17.38 11.25
CA THR A 301 -12.70 18.14 10.37
C THR A 301 -13.16 18.09 8.91
N ASP A 302 -12.68 19.06 8.13
CA ASP A 302 -12.87 19.07 6.69
C ASP A 302 -11.79 18.20 6.03
N VAL A 303 -12.20 17.12 5.38
CA VAL A 303 -11.29 16.18 4.71
C VAL A 303 -10.88 16.62 3.31
N ALA A 304 -11.56 17.61 2.71
CA ALA A 304 -11.30 18.04 1.34
C ALA A 304 -9.85 18.49 1.09
N PRO A 305 -9.19 19.25 2.01
CA PRO A 305 -7.78 19.62 1.83
C PRO A 305 -6.80 18.45 1.77
N TYR A 306 -7.08 17.38 2.53
CA TYR A 306 -6.22 16.18 2.58
C TYR A 306 -6.36 15.35 1.31
N ARG A 307 -7.61 15.13 0.86
CA ARG A 307 -7.89 14.47 -0.42
C ARG A 307 -7.28 15.28 -1.57
N ALA A 308 -7.46 16.59 -1.57
CA ALA A 308 -6.92 17.47 -2.56
C ALA A 308 -5.39 17.45 -2.61
N TRP A 309 -4.72 17.33 -1.45
CA TRP A 309 -3.28 17.16 -1.42
C TRP A 309 -2.83 15.87 -2.12
N ASN A 310 -3.51 14.75 -1.88
CA ASN A 310 -3.17 13.47 -2.48
C ASN A 310 -3.45 13.41 -4.00
N THR A 311 -4.58 13.97 -4.44
CA THR A 311 -4.95 13.99 -5.87
C THR A 311 -4.28 15.12 -6.65
N GLY A 312 -3.74 16.10 -5.97
CA GLY A 312 -3.23 17.35 -6.57
C GLY A 312 -4.32 18.28 -7.07
N LYS A 313 -5.61 17.93 -6.92
CA LYS A 313 -6.75 18.73 -7.41
C LYS A 313 -7.57 19.28 -6.25
N VAL A 314 -7.86 20.56 -6.29
CA VAL A 314 -8.82 21.21 -5.39
C VAL A 314 -10.10 21.49 -6.16
N GLU A 315 -11.17 20.90 -5.69
CA GLU A 315 -12.53 21.29 -6.06
C GLU A 315 -13.13 22.01 -4.87
N PHE A 316 -13.62 23.22 -5.08
CA PHE A 316 -14.19 24.03 -4.02
C PHE A 316 -15.51 24.67 -4.45
N ALA A 317 -16.49 24.58 -3.57
CA ALA A 317 -17.79 25.18 -3.76
C ALA A 317 -18.10 26.07 -2.55
N ASP A 318 -18.41 27.34 -2.82
CA ASP A 318 -18.80 28.33 -1.80
C ASP A 318 -17.76 28.49 -0.66
N TRP A 319 -16.46 28.30 -0.99
CA TRP A 319 -15.39 28.57 -0.03
C TRP A 319 -15.17 30.06 0.14
N THR A 320 -14.75 30.47 1.33
CA THR A 320 -14.23 31.83 1.51
C THR A 320 -12.90 31.99 0.79
N LEU A 321 -12.64 33.17 0.26
CA LEU A 321 -11.35 33.49 -0.36
C LEU A 321 -10.19 33.25 0.61
N GLU A 322 -10.38 33.54 1.90
CA GLU A 322 -9.40 33.23 2.95
C GLU A 322 -9.05 31.74 3.01
N ARG A 323 -10.08 30.84 3.02
CA ARG A 323 -9.88 29.40 3.04
C ARG A 323 -9.12 28.91 1.80
N LEU A 324 -9.51 29.38 0.62
CA LEU A 324 -8.84 29.04 -0.63
C LEU A 324 -7.39 29.49 -0.63
N MET A 325 -7.15 30.76 -0.27
CA MET A 325 -5.80 31.31 -0.22
C MET A 325 -4.91 30.63 0.83
N THR A 326 -5.48 30.14 1.93
CA THR A 326 -4.73 29.37 2.93
C THR A 326 -4.19 28.05 2.32
N VAL A 327 -5.02 27.34 1.55
CA VAL A 327 -4.60 26.12 0.84
C VAL A 327 -3.52 26.44 -0.20
N MET A 328 -3.75 27.47 -1.03
CA MET A 328 -2.80 27.91 -2.05
C MET A 328 -1.47 28.36 -1.43
N ALA A 329 -1.52 29.11 -0.32
CA ALA A 329 -0.32 29.56 0.40
C ALA A 329 0.54 28.39 0.87
N LYS A 330 -0.09 27.39 1.48
CA LYS A 330 0.58 26.15 1.92
C LYS A 330 1.23 25.40 0.73
N TRP A 331 0.51 25.28 -0.38
CA TRP A 331 0.96 24.44 -1.50
C TRP A 331 2.04 25.07 -2.37
N TYR A 332 1.93 26.37 -2.62
CA TYR A 332 2.87 27.10 -3.46
C TYR A 332 3.98 27.79 -2.66
N GLY A 333 3.91 27.70 -1.33
CA GLY A 333 4.88 28.35 -0.44
C GLY A 333 4.88 29.87 -0.57
N VAL A 334 3.70 30.47 -0.74
CA VAL A 334 3.51 31.92 -0.88
C VAL A 334 2.82 32.51 0.34
N GLU A 335 3.04 33.78 0.60
CA GLU A 335 2.32 34.54 1.60
C GLU A 335 1.12 35.25 0.94
N VAL A 336 0.04 35.51 1.71
CA VAL A 336 -1.14 36.19 1.21
C VAL A 336 -1.40 37.44 2.04
N GLU A 337 -1.49 38.58 1.37
CA GLU A 337 -1.78 39.87 1.99
C GLU A 337 -3.10 40.45 1.45
N TYR A 338 -3.99 40.88 2.35
CA TYR A 338 -5.30 41.43 2.01
C TYR A 338 -5.33 42.91 2.34
N GLY A 339 -5.72 43.71 1.37
CA GLY A 339 -5.89 45.16 1.56
C GLY A 339 -7.05 45.52 2.50
N SER A 340 -8.04 44.63 2.65
CA SER A 340 -9.15 44.80 3.59
C SER A 340 -9.61 43.43 4.16
N PRO A 341 -10.05 43.37 5.45
CA PRO A 341 -10.58 42.15 6.04
C PRO A 341 -11.83 41.60 5.34
N ASP A 342 -12.63 42.43 4.72
CA ASP A 342 -13.88 42.00 4.05
C ASP A 342 -13.61 41.14 2.81
N MET A 343 -12.48 41.32 2.15
CA MET A 343 -12.08 40.50 1.01
C MET A 343 -11.96 39.02 1.38
N ARG A 344 -11.59 38.71 2.61
CA ARG A 344 -11.44 37.35 3.12
C ARG A 344 -12.73 36.52 3.06
N ARG A 345 -13.89 37.21 3.16
CA ARG A 345 -15.22 36.58 3.25
C ARG A 345 -15.87 36.31 1.90
N ILE A 346 -15.31 36.85 0.81
CA ILE A 346 -15.83 36.64 -0.54
C ILE A 346 -15.90 35.17 -0.83
N LYS A 347 -17.04 34.72 -1.37
CA LYS A 347 -17.27 33.32 -1.72
C LYS A 347 -16.86 33.05 -3.14
N VAL A 348 -16.16 31.94 -3.33
CA VAL A 348 -15.65 31.47 -4.62
C VAL A 348 -15.92 29.99 -4.81
N SER A 349 -16.12 29.61 -6.06
CA SER A 349 -16.29 28.20 -6.47
C SER A 349 -15.46 27.94 -7.71
N GLY A 350 -14.89 26.75 -7.82
CA GLY A 350 -14.06 26.40 -8.96
C GLY A 350 -13.21 25.16 -8.68
N ASN A 351 -12.19 24.99 -9.50
CA ASN A 351 -11.16 23.98 -9.28
C ASN A 351 -9.80 24.51 -9.72
N PHE A 352 -8.74 23.95 -9.19
CA PHE A 352 -7.38 24.15 -9.69
C PHE A 352 -6.51 22.94 -9.40
N ASP A 353 -5.42 22.80 -10.16
CA ASP A 353 -4.45 21.74 -9.99
C ASP A 353 -3.20 22.29 -9.29
N ARG A 354 -2.76 21.64 -8.23
CA ARG A 354 -1.61 22.01 -7.42
C ARG A 354 -0.30 22.06 -8.22
N TYR A 355 -0.19 21.23 -9.24
CA TYR A 355 1.03 21.09 -10.03
C TYR A 355 1.07 22.01 -11.26
N ASP A 356 0.01 22.75 -11.50
CA ASP A 356 -0.02 23.78 -12.53
C ASP A 356 0.57 25.10 -12.00
N ASP A 357 0.85 26.03 -12.90
CA ASP A 357 1.28 27.37 -12.54
C ASP A 357 0.17 28.10 -11.77
N ILE A 358 0.52 28.71 -10.65
CA ILE A 358 -0.44 29.45 -9.81
C ILE A 358 -1.02 30.69 -10.51
N ARG A 359 -0.30 31.30 -11.46
CA ARG A 359 -0.66 32.56 -12.11
C ARG A 359 -2.02 32.54 -12.78
N PRO A 360 -2.37 31.55 -13.64
CA PRO A 360 -3.70 31.48 -14.26
C PRO A 360 -4.83 31.38 -13.24
N THR A 361 -4.60 30.66 -12.12
CA THR A 361 -5.59 30.54 -11.04
C THR A 361 -5.81 31.89 -10.33
N VAL A 362 -4.75 32.64 -10.05
CA VAL A 362 -4.84 33.98 -9.44
C VAL A 362 -5.50 34.97 -10.38
N GLU A 363 -5.19 34.91 -11.67
CA GLU A 363 -5.84 35.77 -12.70
C GLU A 363 -7.34 35.47 -12.81
N ALA A 364 -7.74 34.20 -12.89
CA ALA A 364 -9.15 33.80 -12.89
C ALA A 364 -9.90 34.26 -11.62
N LEU A 365 -9.28 34.12 -10.46
CA LEU A 365 -9.85 34.59 -9.21
C LEU A 365 -9.99 36.13 -9.18
N SER A 366 -9.02 36.84 -9.75
CA SER A 366 -9.08 38.29 -9.90
C SER A 366 -10.28 38.71 -10.76
N GLU A 367 -10.50 38.04 -11.89
CA GLU A 367 -11.64 38.31 -12.79
C GLU A 367 -12.99 37.97 -12.14
N ILE A 368 -13.12 36.80 -11.51
CA ILE A 368 -14.38 36.35 -10.89
C ILE A 368 -14.78 37.20 -9.71
N THR A 369 -13.82 37.62 -8.89
CA THR A 369 -14.09 38.43 -7.66
C THR A 369 -14.14 39.93 -7.91
N GLY A 370 -13.62 40.39 -9.05
CA GLY A 370 -13.44 41.84 -9.32
C GLY A 370 -12.34 42.49 -8.48
N LEU A 371 -11.54 41.69 -7.77
CA LEU A 371 -10.40 42.17 -6.98
C LEU A 371 -9.13 42.21 -7.83
N ARG A 372 -8.25 43.14 -7.54
CA ARG A 372 -6.91 43.18 -8.12
C ARG A 372 -6.00 42.25 -7.35
N MET A 373 -5.63 41.12 -7.97
CA MET A 373 -4.69 40.16 -7.39
C MET A 373 -3.37 40.17 -8.16
N LYS A 374 -2.25 40.30 -7.46
CA LYS A 374 -0.90 40.31 -8.03
C LYS A 374 0.02 39.39 -7.28
N ILE A 375 0.88 38.67 -8.02
CA ILE A 375 1.95 37.87 -7.46
C ILE A 375 3.25 38.66 -7.56
N GLU A 376 3.87 38.99 -6.43
CA GLU A 376 5.17 39.66 -6.33
C GLU A 376 6.13 38.77 -5.52
N GLY A 377 7.06 38.12 -6.24
CA GLY A 377 7.95 37.11 -5.62
C GLY A 377 7.18 35.94 -5.02
N ARG A 378 7.23 35.80 -3.70
CA ARG A 378 6.51 34.78 -2.93
C ARG A 378 5.28 35.34 -2.19
N LYS A 379 4.70 36.40 -2.68
CA LYS A 379 3.54 37.02 -2.05
C LYS A 379 2.41 37.28 -3.05
N ILE A 380 1.19 36.93 -2.67
CA ILE A 380 -0.04 37.28 -3.37
C ILE A 380 -0.65 38.49 -2.66
N MET A 381 -0.76 39.63 -3.36
CA MET A 381 -1.41 40.83 -2.86
C MET A 381 -2.82 40.94 -3.44
N ILE A 382 -3.82 41.14 -2.57
CA ILE A 382 -5.24 41.22 -2.90
C ILE A 382 -5.78 42.58 -2.50
N ASN A 383 -6.18 43.39 -3.49
CA ASN A 383 -6.67 44.72 -3.31
C ASN A 383 -8.00 44.94 -4.06
N GLN A 384 -8.70 46.07 -3.79
CA GLN A 384 -9.86 46.51 -4.56
C GLN A 384 -9.47 46.96 -5.97
#